data_eae1878ef7932e496c7b588594174422
#
_entry.id   eae1878ef7932e496c7b588594174422
#
_cell.length_a   1.000
_cell.length_b   1.000
_cell.length_c   1.000
_cell.angle_alpha   90.00
_cell.angle_beta   90.00
_cell.angle_gamma   90.00
#
_symmetry.space_group_name_H-M   'P 1'
#
loop_
_entity.id
_entity.type
_entity.pdbx_description
1 polymer ?
#
loop_
_entity_poly.entity_id
_entity_poly.type
_entity_poly.pdbx_seq_one_letter_code
_entity_poly.pdbx_strand_id
1 'polypeptide(L)'
;GLALQQEYQEQLRLVQSEIGFRHIRGHGLFSDDMAIYQEYEAEDGTKQAEYNFTYLDLVMDSYRKCGLKPFLELGFMPDKMASGDQTVFYWKGNTTPPASYAAWCDMAAATLRHLKERYGEDEVVTWPVEVWNEPNLPGFWKDADMDEYFRLFEETFRAVKKVDARFRVGGPAVCGVQDALWIRKFLEFCRERKIALDFVTRHHYTTEQPEDVGHYGYAALSDAEQGFENL
;
A
#
# COMPACT_ATOMS: atom_id res chain seq x y z
N GLY A 1 -14.17 1.32 2.02
CA GLY A 1 -13.27 2.38 2.17
C GLY A 1 -13.73 3.80 1.93
N LEU A 2 -12.93 4.71 2.46
CA LEU A 2 -13.18 6.18 2.34
C LEU A 2 -13.35 6.64 0.89
N ALA A 3 -12.58 6.09 -0.02
CA ALA A 3 -12.64 6.45 -1.44
C ALA A 3 -14.00 6.16 -2.12
N LEU A 4 -14.87 5.38 -1.47
CA LEU A 4 -16.23 5.10 -1.96
C LEU A 4 -17.26 6.13 -1.49
N GLN A 5 -16.89 7.01 -0.53
CA GLN A 5 -17.80 8.04 -0.03
C GLN A 5 -18.02 9.12 -1.08
N GLN A 6 -19.27 9.58 -1.18
CA GLN A 6 -19.63 10.62 -2.15
C GLN A 6 -18.83 11.91 -1.96
N GLU A 7 -18.69 12.36 -0.71
CA GLU A 7 -17.93 13.54 -0.36
C GLU A 7 -16.46 13.45 -0.81
N TYR A 8 -15.81 12.30 -0.57
CA TYR A 8 -14.44 12.07 -1.06
C TYR A 8 -14.34 12.21 -2.59
N GLN A 9 -15.29 11.62 -3.31
CA GLN A 9 -15.29 11.68 -4.78
C GLN A 9 -15.60 13.10 -5.32
N GLU A 10 -16.41 13.88 -4.63
CA GLU A 10 -16.67 15.27 -4.97
C GLU A 10 -15.43 16.14 -4.75
N GLN A 11 -14.76 15.97 -3.61
CA GLN A 11 -13.49 16.62 -3.31
C GLN A 11 -12.38 16.23 -4.29
N LEU A 12 -12.30 14.95 -4.64
CA LEU A 12 -11.32 14.47 -5.62
C LEU A 12 -11.51 15.11 -6.99
N ARG A 13 -12.76 15.27 -7.46
CA ARG A 13 -13.05 15.96 -8.71
C ARG A 13 -12.65 17.43 -8.65
N LEU A 14 -12.94 18.10 -7.53
CA LEU A 14 -12.55 19.50 -7.32
C LEU A 14 -11.02 19.65 -7.35
N VAL A 15 -10.31 18.88 -6.55
CA VAL A 15 -8.84 18.90 -6.51
C VAL A 15 -8.25 18.62 -7.89
N GLN A 16 -8.82 17.67 -8.62
CA GLN A 16 -8.33 17.34 -9.95
C GLN A 16 -8.57 18.46 -10.96
N SER A 17 -9.72 19.15 -10.89
CA SER A 17 -10.00 20.27 -11.78
C SER A 17 -9.09 21.49 -11.54
N GLU A 18 -8.71 21.72 -10.29
CA GLU A 18 -7.90 22.87 -9.89
C GLU A 18 -6.37 22.63 -10.02
N ILE A 19 -5.91 21.41 -9.79
CA ILE A 19 -4.47 21.09 -9.69
C ILE A 19 -4.00 20.19 -10.85
N GLY A 20 -4.78 19.17 -11.22
CA GLY A 20 -4.46 18.28 -12.34
C GLY A 20 -3.37 17.24 -12.03
N PHE A 21 -3.50 16.51 -10.94
CA PHE A 21 -2.61 15.40 -10.61
C PHE A 21 -2.64 14.30 -11.67
N ARG A 22 -1.55 13.55 -11.79
CA ARG A 22 -1.47 12.39 -12.70
C ARG A 22 -1.77 11.08 -12.01
N HIS A 23 -1.38 10.95 -10.73
CA HIS A 23 -1.52 9.73 -9.96
C HIS A 23 -2.21 10.00 -8.64
N ILE A 24 -2.87 8.98 -8.12
CA ILE A 24 -3.41 8.97 -6.77
C ILE A 24 -2.94 7.69 -6.07
N ARG A 25 -2.33 7.85 -4.88
CA ARG A 25 -1.99 6.76 -3.98
C ARG A 25 -3.14 6.55 -3.01
N GLY A 26 -3.84 5.42 -3.15
CA GLY A 26 -4.86 5.00 -2.21
C GLY A 26 -4.23 4.26 -1.03
N HIS A 27 -4.90 4.29 0.12
CA HIS A 27 -4.42 3.69 1.35
C HIS A 27 -5.40 2.61 1.82
N GLY A 28 -4.89 1.43 2.21
CA GLY A 28 -5.72 0.34 2.71
C GLY A 28 -6.47 -0.44 1.63
N LEU A 29 -5.85 -0.69 0.49
CA LEU A 29 -6.48 -1.40 -0.63
C LEU A 29 -6.97 -2.80 -0.27
N PHE A 30 -6.25 -3.52 0.60
CA PHE A 30 -6.58 -4.89 1.01
C PHE A 30 -7.27 -4.99 2.38
N SER A 31 -7.59 -3.85 3.00
CA SER A 31 -8.34 -3.85 4.26
C SER A 31 -9.73 -4.48 4.12
N ASP A 32 -10.25 -5.06 5.19
CA ASP A 32 -11.52 -5.81 5.16
C ASP A 32 -12.72 -4.98 4.68
N ASP A 33 -12.70 -3.66 4.87
CA ASP A 33 -13.73 -2.76 4.35
C ASP A 33 -13.75 -2.65 2.80
N MET A 34 -12.71 -3.13 2.13
CA MET A 34 -12.67 -3.31 0.68
C MET A 34 -13.17 -4.68 0.23
N ALA A 35 -13.33 -5.61 1.15
CA ALA A 35 -13.90 -6.95 0.96
C ALA A 35 -13.26 -7.78 -0.17
N ILE A 36 -11.97 -7.55 -0.47
CA ILE A 36 -11.28 -8.27 -1.55
C ILE A 36 -11.07 -9.74 -1.17
N TYR A 37 -10.59 -10.01 0.05
CA TYR A 37 -10.31 -11.37 0.51
C TYR A 37 -11.46 -11.94 1.31
N GLN A 38 -11.95 -13.08 0.89
CA GLN A 38 -12.91 -13.88 1.64
C GLN A 38 -12.36 -15.29 1.84
N GLU A 39 -12.61 -15.89 2.97
CA GLU A 39 -12.24 -17.25 3.28
C GLU A 39 -13.46 -18.01 3.79
N TYR A 40 -13.72 -19.17 3.25
CA TYR A 40 -14.76 -20.07 3.71
C TYR A 40 -14.22 -21.49 3.88
N GLU A 41 -14.87 -22.26 4.72
CA GLU A 41 -14.57 -23.66 4.92
C GLU A 41 -15.49 -24.51 4.02
N ALA A 42 -14.89 -25.33 3.16
CA ALA A 42 -15.62 -26.25 2.30
C ALA A 42 -16.15 -27.44 3.11
N GLU A 43 -17.07 -28.23 2.52
CA GLU A 43 -17.70 -29.37 3.18
C GLU A 43 -16.68 -30.43 3.69
N ASP A 44 -15.51 -30.51 3.08
CA ASP A 44 -14.42 -31.39 3.48
C ASP A 44 -13.50 -30.80 4.57
N GLY A 45 -13.82 -29.62 5.11
CA GLY A 45 -13.03 -28.93 6.12
C GLY A 45 -11.82 -28.15 5.56
N THR A 46 -11.66 -28.10 4.24
CA THR A 46 -10.59 -27.29 3.63
C THR A 46 -10.98 -25.81 3.57
N LYS A 47 -10.01 -24.95 3.87
CA LYS A 47 -10.17 -23.50 3.71
C LYS A 47 -9.93 -23.09 2.27
N GLN A 48 -10.87 -22.35 1.71
CA GLN A 48 -10.82 -21.85 0.34
C GLN A 48 -10.88 -20.33 0.35
N ALA A 49 -10.04 -19.71 -0.47
CA ALA A 49 -10.03 -18.27 -0.68
C ALA A 49 -10.92 -17.89 -1.88
N GLU A 50 -11.68 -16.85 -1.71
CA GLU A 50 -12.46 -16.21 -2.78
C GLU A 50 -12.11 -14.72 -2.82
N TYR A 51 -12.01 -14.17 -4.01
CA TYR A 51 -11.67 -12.75 -4.21
C TYR A 51 -12.85 -11.99 -4.80
N ASN A 52 -13.22 -10.88 -4.15
CA ASN A 52 -14.28 -9.98 -4.61
C ASN A 52 -13.70 -8.61 -4.94
N PHE A 53 -13.72 -8.23 -6.18
CA PHE A 53 -13.15 -6.97 -6.65
C PHE A 53 -14.17 -5.84 -6.84
N THR A 54 -15.42 -6.00 -6.41
CA THR A 54 -16.50 -5.02 -6.64
C THR A 54 -16.12 -3.63 -6.12
N TYR A 55 -15.66 -3.51 -4.89
CA TYR A 55 -15.29 -2.21 -4.32
C TYR A 55 -13.98 -1.68 -4.89
N LEU A 56 -13.04 -2.54 -5.21
CA LEU A 56 -11.83 -2.17 -5.94
C LEU A 56 -12.19 -1.53 -7.28
N ASP A 57 -13.06 -2.16 -8.05
CA ASP A 57 -13.50 -1.66 -9.35
C ASP A 57 -14.16 -0.30 -9.23
N LEU A 58 -15.04 -0.10 -8.26
CA LEU A 58 -15.68 1.19 -8.04
C LEU A 58 -14.67 2.31 -7.73
N VAL A 59 -13.65 2.01 -6.93
CA VAL A 59 -12.58 2.97 -6.61
C VAL A 59 -11.75 3.28 -7.86
N MET A 60 -11.28 2.26 -8.58
CA MET A 60 -10.45 2.44 -9.77
C MET A 60 -11.22 3.15 -10.89
N ASP A 61 -12.50 2.81 -11.08
CA ASP A 61 -13.37 3.50 -12.04
C ASP A 61 -13.52 4.99 -11.69
N SER A 62 -13.64 5.32 -10.39
CA SER A 62 -13.74 6.73 -9.95
C SER A 62 -12.46 7.51 -10.24
N TYR A 63 -11.31 6.93 -9.97
CA TYR A 63 -10.01 7.55 -10.28
C TYR A 63 -9.84 7.79 -11.78
N ARG A 64 -10.14 6.79 -12.60
CA ARG A 64 -10.05 6.91 -14.05
C ARG A 64 -11.01 7.93 -14.63
N LYS A 65 -12.24 8.06 -14.09
CA LYS A 65 -13.21 9.12 -14.46
C LYS A 65 -12.66 10.52 -14.19
N CYS A 66 -11.79 10.66 -13.21
CA CYS A 66 -11.08 11.92 -12.92
C CYS A 66 -9.77 12.10 -13.72
N GLY A 67 -9.43 11.16 -14.62
CA GLY A 67 -8.18 11.21 -15.37
C GLY A 67 -6.93 10.82 -14.56
N LEU A 68 -7.12 10.19 -13.39
CA LEU A 68 -6.05 9.78 -12.51
C LEU A 68 -5.63 8.33 -12.79
N LYS A 69 -4.33 8.06 -12.68
CA LYS A 69 -3.78 6.71 -12.66
C LYS A 69 -3.58 6.27 -11.20
N PRO A 70 -3.99 5.05 -10.84
CA PRO A 70 -3.67 4.52 -9.53
C PRO A 70 -2.16 4.37 -9.31
N PHE A 71 -1.71 4.69 -8.10
CA PHE A 71 -0.46 4.26 -7.52
C PHE A 71 -0.85 3.22 -6.46
N LEU A 72 -0.65 1.94 -6.77
CA LEU A 72 -1.20 0.84 -6.00
C LEU A 72 -0.34 0.58 -4.76
N GLU A 73 -0.83 0.93 -3.58
CA GLU A 73 -0.28 0.48 -2.31
C GLU A 73 -0.89 -0.88 -1.94
N LEU A 74 -0.09 -1.91 -1.85
CA LEU A 74 -0.53 -3.24 -1.41
C LEU A 74 -0.49 -3.30 0.13
N GLY A 75 -1.61 -3.05 0.76
CA GLY A 75 -1.84 -2.99 2.22
C GLY A 75 -3.31 -2.62 2.51
N PHE A 76 -3.83 -2.80 3.71
CA PHE A 76 -3.24 -3.53 4.82
C PHE A 76 -3.62 -5.01 4.77
N MET A 77 -3.23 -5.78 5.82
CA MET A 77 -3.49 -7.22 5.84
C MET A 77 -4.98 -7.49 6.07
N PRO A 78 -5.65 -8.35 5.28
CA PRO A 78 -6.97 -8.86 5.63
C PRO A 78 -6.92 -9.62 6.96
N ASP A 79 -7.89 -9.41 7.86
CA ASP A 79 -7.88 -10.02 9.20
C ASP A 79 -7.78 -11.55 9.16
N LYS A 80 -8.48 -12.19 8.24
CA LYS A 80 -8.43 -13.66 8.07
C LYS A 80 -7.08 -14.18 7.57
N MET A 81 -6.26 -13.31 6.98
CA MET A 81 -4.91 -13.66 6.49
C MET A 81 -3.83 -13.27 7.49
N ALA A 82 -4.14 -12.43 8.48
CA ALA A 82 -3.21 -11.85 9.43
C ALA A 82 -2.65 -12.87 10.42
N SER A 83 -1.39 -12.68 10.84
CA SER A 83 -0.76 -13.49 11.89
C SER A 83 -1.05 -13.00 13.32
N GLY A 84 -1.75 -11.86 13.46
CA GLY A 84 -2.09 -11.24 14.73
C GLY A 84 -3.20 -10.20 14.59
N ASP A 85 -3.46 -9.48 15.65
CA ASP A 85 -4.62 -8.59 15.84
C ASP A 85 -4.27 -7.10 15.96
N GLN A 86 -3.00 -6.71 15.75
CA GLN A 86 -2.60 -5.32 15.78
C GLN A 86 -3.24 -4.57 14.62
N THR A 87 -3.91 -3.44 14.92
CA THR A 87 -4.57 -2.61 13.91
C THR A 87 -4.22 -1.15 14.05
N VAL A 88 -4.40 -0.41 12.97
CA VAL A 88 -4.22 1.05 12.90
C VAL A 88 -5.47 1.70 12.31
N PHE A 89 -5.65 2.97 12.62
CA PHE A 89 -6.80 3.78 12.23
C PHE A 89 -8.15 3.30 12.79
N TYR A 90 -9.16 4.15 12.70
CA TYR A 90 -10.51 3.84 13.16
C TYR A 90 -11.20 2.71 12.37
N TRP A 91 -10.77 2.48 11.12
CA TRP A 91 -11.26 1.40 10.25
C TRP A 91 -10.45 0.10 10.39
N LYS A 92 -9.57 0.04 11.42
CA LYS A 92 -8.87 -1.17 11.88
C LYS A 92 -8.08 -1.92 10.81
N GLY A 93 -7.30 -1.20 10.01
CA GLY A 93 -6.34 -1.84 9.09
C GLY A 93 -5.35 -2.69 9.87
N ASN A 94 -5.32 -4.00 9.60
CA ASN A 94 -4.41 -4.91 10.31
C ASN A 94 -2.97 -4.73 9.84
N THR A 95 -2.04 -4.59 10.78
CA THR A 95 -0.63 -4.25 10.55
C THR A 95 0.34 -5.38 10.93
N THR A 96 -0.17 -6.61 11.01
CA THR A 96 0.67 -7.79 11.25
C THR A 96 1.06 -8.47 9.93
N PRO A 97 2.17 -9.24 9.91
CA PRO A 97 2.53 -10.05 8.76
C PRO A 97 1.44 -11.05 8.37
N PRO A 98 1.45 -11.58 7.13
CA PRO A 98 0.53 -12.64 6.76
C PRO A 98 0.88 -13.94 7.50
N ALA A 99 -0.14 -14.69 7.93
CA ALA A 99 0.05 -16.05 8.43
C ALA A 99 0.54 -17.01 7.32
N SER A 100 0.22 -16.68 6.05
CA SER A 100 0.70 -17.40 4.87
C SER A 100 1.14 -16.42 3.78
N TYR A 101 2.43 -16.39 3.49
CA TYR A 101 2.99 -15.60 2.38
C TYR A 101 2.47 -16.07 1.02
N ALA A 102 2.20 -17.36 0.85
CA ALA A 102 1.59 -17.89 -0.37
C ALA A 102 0.20 -17.28 -0.60
N ALA A 103 -0.65 -17.26 0.43
CA ALA A 103 -1.99 -16.67 0.32
C ALA A 103 -1.95 -15.17 0.02
N TRP A 104 -1.03 -14.43 0.66
CA TRP A 104 -0.79 -13.01 0.37
C TRP A 104 -0.37 -12.78 -1.09
N CYS A 105 0.60 -13.55 -1.56
CA CYS A 105 1.08 -13.46 -2.95
C CYS A 105 0.00 -13.83 -3.97
N ASP A 106 -0.82 -14.84 -3.67
CA ASP A 106 -1.93 -15.24 -4.52
C ASP A 106 -3.00 -14.14 -4.62
N MET A 107 -3.34 -13.49 -3.50
CA MET A 107 -4.26 -12.34 -3.48
C MET A 107 -3.70 -11.16 -4.28
N ALA A 108 -2.45 -10.78 -4.06
CA ALA A 108 -1.82 -9.70 -4.80
C ALA A 108 -1.78 -10.00 -6.31
N ALA A 109 -1.41 -11.22 -6.67
CA ALA A 109 -1.40 -11.65 -8.07
C ALA A 109 -2.80 -11.72 -8.69
N ALA A 110 -3.81 -12.19 -7.96
CA ALA A 110 -5.20 -12.21 -8.42
C ALA A 110 -5.73 -10.79 -8.65
N THR A 111 -5.43 -9.86 -7.75
CA THR A 111 -5.79 -8.45 -7.88
C THR A 111 -5.20 -7.84 -9.15
N LEU A 112 -3.90 -8.02 -9.39
CA LEU A 112 -3.24 -7.46 -10.57
C LEU A 112 -3.73 -8.10 -11.88
N ARG A 113 -4.01 -9.40 -11.90
CA ARG A 113 -4.63 -10.07 -13.07
C ARG A 113 -6.01 -9.49 -13.36
N HIS A 114 -6.86 -9.34 -12.33
CA HIS A 114 -8.19 -8.75 -12.47
C HIS A 114 -8.11 -7.31 -13.04
N LEU A 115 -7.22 -6.47 -12.50
CA LEU A 115 -7.03 -5.11 -13.00
C LEU A 115 -6.58 -5.10 -14.47
N LYS A 116 -5.64 -5.97 -14.86
CA LYS A 116 -5.19 -6.11 -16.26
C LYS A 116 -6.32 -6.54 -17.19
N GLU A 117 -7.14 -7.50 -16.76
CA GLU A 117 -8.29 -7.99 -17.54
C GLU A 117 -9.33 -6.87 -17.72
N ARG A 118 -9.62 -6.11 -16.67
CA ARG A 118 -10.65 -5.08 -16.68
C ARG A 118 -10.23 -3.80 -17.41
N TYR A 119 -9.01 -3.33 -17.20
CA TYR A 119 -8.53 -2.01 -17.68
C TYR A 119 -7.54 -2.08 -18.82
N GLY A 120 -7.13 -3.25 -19.20
CA GLY A 120 -6.14 -3.49 -20.26
C GLY A 120 -4.70 -3.58 -19.73
N GLU A 121 -3.97 -4.53 -20.29
CA GLU A 121 -2.60 -4.84 -19.84
C GLU A 121 -1.65 -3.64 -19.96
N ASP A 122 -1.64 -2.97 -21.10
CA ASP A 122 -0.73 -1.86 -21.38
C ASP A 122 -1.01 -0.63 -20.52
N GLU A 123 -2.24 -0.45 -20.06
CA GLU A 123 -2.59 0.61 -19.10
C GLU A 123 -2.11 0.23 -17.70
N VAL A 124 -2.49 -0.95 -17.21
CA VAL A 124 -2.28 -1.34 -15.81
C VAL A 124 -0.80 -1.51 -15.47
N VAL A 125 0.04 -1.98 -16.39
CA VAL A 125 1.50 -2.07 -16.15
C VAL A 125 2.19 -0.71 -15.99
N THR A 126 1.50 0.39 -16.34
CA THR A 126 2.01 1.75 -16.08
C THR A 126 1.74 2.23 -14.65
N TRP A 127 0.89 1.53 -13.90
CA TRP A 127 0.56 1.88 -12.52
C TRP A 127 1.68 1.39 -11.59
N PRO A 128 2.31 2.27 -10.81
CA PRO A 128 3.30 1.82 -9.83
C PRO A 128 2.67 0.93 -8.76
N VAL A 129 3.39 -0.09 -8.34
CA VAL A 129 3.00 -1.00 -7.27
C VAL A 129 3.95 -0.83 -6.10
N GLU A 130 3.44 -0.36 -4.99
CA GLU A 130 4.18 -0.18 -3.75
C GLU A 130 3.80 -1.25 -2.74
N VAL A 131 4.79 -1.83 -2.08
CA VAL A 131 4.54 -2.87 -1.07
C VAL A 131 4.51 -2.24 0.30
N TRP A 132 3.31 -2.20 0.89
CA TRP A 132 3.03 -1.74 2.24
C TRP A 132 3.11 -0.22 2.46
N ASN A 133 2.95 0.20 3.74
CA ASN A 133 3.01 1.59 4.19
C ASN A 133 3.77 1.71 5.52
N GLU A 134 4.79 2.53 5.56
CA GLU A 134 5.54 2.93 6.77
C GLU A 134 5.97 1.76 7.68
N PRO A 135 6.62 0.71 7.13
CA PRO A 135 6.98 -0.48 7.91
C PRO A 135 8.02 -0.20 9.01
N ASN A 136 8.64 0.97 8.99
CA ASN A 136 9.58 1.43 10.01
C ASN A 136 8.89 1.97 11.28
N LEU A 137 7.56 2.07 11.27
CA LEU A 137 6.77 2.50 12.43
C LEU A 137 6.05 1.29 13.04
N PRO A 138 6.24 0.99 14.34
CA PRO A 138 5.64 -0.19 14.97
C PRO A 138 4.10 -0.20 14.96
N GLY A 139 3.47 0.96 14.78
CA GLY A 139 2.01 1.06 14.61
C GLY A 139 1.53 0.65 13.22
N PHE A 140 2.39 0.71 12.19
CA PHE A 140 2.06 0.37 10.79
C PHE A 140 2.63 -0.96 10.32
N TRP A 141 3.56 -1.52 11.06
CA TRP A 141 4.11 -2.86 10.87
C TRP A 141 4.53 -3.40 12.23
N LYS A 142 4.03 -4.56 12.58
CA LYS A 142 4.27 -5.15 13.90
C LYS A 142 5.75 -5.11 14.27
N ASP A 143 6.05 -4.51 15.42
CA ASP A 143 7.39 -4.36 16.00
C ASP A 143 8.39 -3.58 15.12
N ALA A 144 7.94 -2.96 14.01
CA ALA A 144 8.79 -2.41 12.96
C ALA A 144 9.87 -3.42 12.51
N ASP A 145 9.49 -4.70 12.42
CA ASP A 145 10.41 -5.79 12.07
C ASP A 145 10.89 -5.65 10.64
N MET A 146 12.13 -5.22 10.49
CA MET A 146 12.75 -4.93 9.21
C MET A 146 12.94 -6.18 8.36
N ASP A 147 13.37 -7.28 8.97
CA ASP A 147 13.65 -8.53 8.24
C ASP A 147 12.35 -9.17 7.73
N GLU A 148 11.30 -9.11 8.54
CA GLU A 148 9.98 -9.61 8.15
C GLU A 148 9.34 -8.74 7.06
N TYR A 149 9.53 -7.40 7.11
CA TYR A 149 9.12 -6.53 6.00
C TYR A 149 9.89 -6.83 4.71
N PHE A 150 11.21 -7.03 4.80
CA PHE A 150 12.01 -7.35 3.62
C PHE A 150 11.60 -8.67 2.99
N ARG A 151 11.20 -9.64 3.80
CA ARG A 151 10.59 -10.89 3.33
C ARG A 151 9.27 -10.61 2.60
N LEU A 152 8.36 -9.82 3.20
CA LEU A 152 7.10 -9.44 2.55
C LEU A 152 7.37 -8.80 1.19
N PHE A 153 8.33 -7.87 1.15
CA PHE A 153 8.69 -7.17 -0.08
C PHE A 153 9.20 -8.14 -1.16
N GLU A 154 10.15 -9.01 -0.83
CA GLU A 154 10.72 -9.97 -1.78
C GLU A 154 9.66 -10.90 -2.36
N GLU A 155 8.85 -11.52 -1.50
CA GLU A 155 7.80 -12.45 -1.91
C GLU A 155 6.77 -11.75 -2.81
N THR A 156 6.34 -10.55 -2.41
CA THR A 156 5.41 -9.74 -3.20
C THR A 156 6.01 -9.31 -4.54
N PHE A 157 7.25 -8.82 -4.54
CA PHE A 157 7.96 -8.42 -5.75
C PHE A 157 8.00 -9.56 -6.77
N ARG A 158 8.40 -10.76 -6.32
CA ARG A 158 8.48 -11.93 -7.19
C ARG A 158 7.11 -12.36 -7.72
N ALA A 159 6.06 -12.30 -6.88
CA ALA A 159 4.70 -12.61 -7.28
C ALA A 159 4.17 -11.62 -8.34
N VAL A 160 4.38 -10.31 -8.14
CA VAL A 160 4.00 -9.25 -9.07
C VAL A 160 4.72 -9.41 -10.41
N LYS A 161 6.06 -9.59 -10.39
CA LYS A 161 6.85 -9.78 -11.60
C LYS A 161 6.48 -11.07 -12.36
N LYS A 162 5.99 -12.08 -11.67
CA LYS A 162 5.46 -13.32 -12.30
C LYS A 162 4.12 -13.08 -13.01
N VAL A 163 3.29 -12.15 -12.53
CA VAL A 163 2.06 -11.75 -13.24
C VAL A 163 2.42 -11.04 -14.53
N ASP A 164 3.31 -10.05 -14.45
CA ASP A 164 3.85 -9.34 -15.63
C ASP A 164 5.16 -8.64 -15.25
N ALA A 165 6.23 -8.97 -15.94
CA ALA A 165 7.56 -8.40 -15.67
C ALA A 165 7.65 -6.88 -15.90
N ARG A 166 6.72 -6.30 -16.66
CA ARG A 166 6.63 -4.86 -16.93
C ARG A 166 6.17 -4.03 -15.74
N PHE A 167 5.51 -4.63 -14.73
CA PHE A 167 5.11 -3.89 -13.53
C PHE A 167 6.32 -3.23 -12.86
N ARG A 168 6.15 -1.97 -12.48
CA ARG A 168 7.14 -1.26 -11.66
C ARG A 168 6.79 -1.46 -10.19
N VAL A 169 7.70 -2.06 -9.43
CA VAL A 169 7.50 -2.42 -8.03
C VAL A 169 8.54 -1.75 -7.16
N GLY A 170 8.12 -1.11 -6.09
CA GLY A 170 8.99 -0.41 -5.17
C GLY A 170 8.46 -0.32 -3.73
N GLY A 171 9.17 0.45 -2.95
CA GLY A 171 9.01 0.69 -1.53
C GLY A 171 10.27 1.38 -0.99
N PRO A 172 10.52 1.40 0.31
CA PRO A 172 9.74 0.80 1.42
C PRO A 172 8.68 1.72 2.03
N ALA A 173 8.39 2.87 1.44
CA ALA A 173 7.39 3.84 1.93
C ALA A 173 7.61 4.26 3.40
N VAL A 174 8.85 4.43 3.81
CA VAL A 174 9.21 4.78 5.20
C VAL A 174 8.90 6.23 5.53
N CYS A 175 8.66 6.52 6.81
CA CYS A 175 8.36 7.84 7.30
C CYS A 175 9.27 8.23 8.49
N GLY A 176 10.04 9.31 8.32
CA GLY A 176 10.75 10.06 9.38
C GLY A 176 11.71 9.26 10.28
N VAL A 177 11.19 8.31 11.04
CA VAL A 177 11.97 7.58 12.05
C VAL A 177 12.96 6.62 11.42
N GLN A 178 14.27 6.91 11.55
CA GLN A 178 15.36 6.10 11.01
C GLN A 178 15.22 5.76 9.50
N ASP A 179 14.56 6.59 8.75
CA ASP A 179 14.27 6.37 7.34
C ASP A 179 15.53 6.16 6.49
N ALA A 180 16.57 6.94 6.70
CA ALA A 180 17.85 6.78 6.02
C ALA A 180 18.51 5.41 6.29
N LEU A 181 18.40 4.89 7.51
CA LEU A 181 18.87 3.54 7.86
C LEU A 181 18.03 2.48 7.11
N TRP A 182 16.71 2.61 7.15
CA TRP A 182 15.80 1.68 6.50
C TRP A 182 16.01 1.63 4.98
N ILE A 183 16.10 2.80 4.32
CA ILE A 183 16.34 2.87 2.87
C ILE A 183 17.69 2.23 2.52
N ARG A 184 18.75 2.53 3.28
CA ARG A 184 20.06 1.91 3.04
C ARG A 184 19.99 0.40 3.16
N LYS A 185 19.42 -0.12 4.24
CA LYS A 185 19.28 -1.56 4.49
C LYS A 185 18.40 -2.25 3.45
N PHE A 186 17.32 -1.60 3.04
CA PHE A 186 16.46 -2.08 1.97
C PHE A 186 17.20 -2.20 0.63
N LEU A 187 18.01 -1.20 0.27
CA LEU A 187 18.81 -1.24 -0.96
C LEU A 187 19.91 -2.30 -0.90
N GLU A 188 20.56 -2.47 0.26
CA GLU A 188 21.53 -3.55 0.50
C GLU A 188 20.87 -4.91 0.30
N PHE A 189 19.72 -5.15 0.94
CA PHE A 189 18.92 -6.36 0.80
C PHE A 189 18.52 -6.63 -0.65
N CYS A 190 17.95 -5.65 -1.35
CA CYS A 190 17.55 -5.80 -2.75
C CYS A 190 18.75 -6.21 -3.65
N ARG A 191 19.91 -5.60 -3.43
CA ARG A 191 21.14 -5.94 -4.16
C ARG A 191 21.58 -7.39 -3.89
N GLU A 192 21.61 -7.81 -2.62
CA GLU A 192 22.02 -9.16 -2.21
C GLU A 192 21.07 -10.23 -2.75
N ARG A 193 19.77 -9.95 -2.74
CA ARG A 193 18.72 -10.82 -3.26
C ARG A 193 18.52 -10.74 -4.77
N LYS A 194 19.28 -9.89 -5.47
CA LYS A 194 19.20 -9.64 -6.91
C LYS A 194 17.78 -9.21 -7.34
N ILE A 195 17.17 -8.36 -6.53
CA ILE A 195 15.89 -7.74 -6.82
C ILE A 195 16.15 -6.49 -7.67
N ALA A 196 15.63 -6.47 -8.89
CA ALA A 196 15.69 -5.31 -9.78
C ALA A 196 14.60 -4.30 -9.36
N LEU A 197 14.87 -3.54 -8.29
CA LEU A 197 13.97 -2.54 -7.75
C LEU A 197 13.71 -1.44 -8.78
N ASP A 198 12.44 -1.07 -9.00
CA ASP A 198 12.07 -0.07 -10.01
C ASP A 198 12.05 1.37 -9.44
N PHE A 199 11.74 1.54 -8.17
CA PHE A 199 11.74 2.84 -7.49
C PHE A 199 11.86 2.69 -5.97
N VAL A 200 12.25 3.79 -5.30
CA VAL A 200 12.27 3.91 -3.84
C VAL A 200 11.27 4.98 -3.42
N THR A 201 10.56 4.75 -2.33
CA THR A 201 9.60 5.69 -1.77
C THR A 201 9.91 6.04 -0.32
N ARG A 202 9.61 7.29 0.02
CA ARG A 202 9.75 7.88 1.34
C ARG A 202 8.61 8.86 1.55
N HIS A 203 8.08 8.90 2.76
CA HIS A 203 7.15 9.94 3.19
C HIS A 203 7.94 11.06 3.87
N HIS A 204 7.61 12.28 3.50
CA HIS A 204 8.20 13.46 4.09
C HIS A 204 7.10 14.44 4.51
N TYR A 205 7.23 14.97 5.71
CA TYR A 205 6.34 15.99 6.25
C TYR A 205 7.15 17.27 6.50
N THR A 206 6.70 18.38 5.96
CA THR A 206 7.26 19.71 6.20
C THR A 206 6.74 20.27 7.53
N THR A 207 7.00 19.56 8.62
CA THR A 207 6.55 19.92 9.95
C THR A 207 7.70 19.94 10.95
N GLU A 208 7.60 20.82 11.94
CA GLU A 208 8.42 20.74 13.14
C GLU A 208 8.13 19.44 13.92
N GLN A 209 9.00 19.11 14.87
CA GLN A 209 8.70 18.03 15.79
C GLN A 209 7.42 18.39 16.56
N PRO A 210 6.43 17.48 16.68
CA PRO A 210 5.24 17.77 17.44
C PRO A 210 5.60 18.06 18.88
N GLU A 211 5.21 19.23 19.35
CA GLU A 211 5.18 19.51 20.78
C GLU A 211 4.05 18.70 21.37
N ASP A 212 4.42 17.83 22.26
CA ASP A 212 3.61 16.90 23.01
C ASP A 212 2.12 17.05 22.82
N VAL A 213 1.35 16.10 22.25
CA VAL A 213 0.23 15.91 22.76
C VAL A 213 -0.95 15.17 22.22
N GLY A 214 -1.38 14.29 22.90
CA GLY A 214 -2.66 13.62 22.67
C GLY A 214 -2.55 12.68 21.47
N HIS A 215 -3.70 12.18 21.06
CA HIS A 215 -3.83 11.12 20.05
C HIS A 215 -3.37 11.53 18.65
N TYR A 216 -3.36 12.82 18.37
CA TYR A 216 -2.77 13.42 17.16
C TYR A 216 -1.84 14.56 17.58
N GLY A 217 -0.56 14.36 17.45
CA GLY A 217 0.39 15.45 17.61
C GLY A 217 0.14 16.52 16.54
N TYR A 218 -0.16 17.72 16.99
CA TYR A 218 -0.19 18.87 16.08
C TYR A 218 1.24 19.38 15.95
N ALA A 219 1.83 19.17 14.78
CA ALA A 219 3.11 19.78 14.46
C ALA A 219 2.90 21.11 13.73
N ALA A 220 3.59 22.14 14.11
CA ALA A 220 3.65 23.37 13.34
C ALA A 220 4.28 23.09 11.97
N LEU A 221 3.89 23.82 10.95
CA LEU A 221 4.58 23.78 9.66
C LEU A 221 5.97 24.35 9.82
N SER A 222 6.99 23.65 9.35
CA SER A 222 8.33 24.20 9.20
C SER A 222 8.37 25.25 8.08
N ASP A 223 9.41 26.07 8.07
CA ASP A 223 9.65 26.97 6.95
C ASP A 223 9.66 26.21 5.63
N ALA A 224 8.93 26.72 4.62
CA ALA A 224 8.77 26.03 3.35
C ALA A 224 10.10 25.81 2.62
N GLU A 225 11.05 26.78 2.68
CA GLU A 225 12.37 26.64 2.07
C GLU A 225 13.13 25.51 2.74
N GLN A 226 13.16 25.47 4.07
CA GLN A 226 13.81 24.40 4.83
C GLN A 226 13.17 23.04 4.63
N GLY A 227 11.84 22.99 4.43
CA GLY A 227 11.10 21.78 4.11
C GLY A 227 11.51 21.16 2.77
N PHE A 228 11.79 21.98 1.77
CA PHE A 228 12.26 21.52 0.46
C PHE A 228 13.76 21.16 0.44
N GLU A 229 14.59 21.81 1.24
CA GLU A 229 16.01 21.47 1.35
C GLU A 229 16.23 20.09 2.01
N ASN A 230 15.28 19.60 2.80
CA ASN A 230 15.35 18.31 3.50
C ASN A 230 14.74 17.14 2.69
N LEU A 231 14.22 17.37 1.49
CA LEU A 231 13.73 16.34 0.57
C LEU A 231 14.87 15.64 -0.15
#